data_56291812d1d269b83e51af37e4770d47
#
_entry.id   56291812d1d269b83e51af37e4770d47
#
_cell.length_a   1.000
_cell.length_b   1.000
_cell.length_c   1.000
_cell.angle_alpha   90.00
_cell.angle_beta   90.00
_cell.angle_gamma   90.00
#
_symmetry.space_group_name_H-M   'P 1'
#
loop_
_entity.id
_entity.type
_entity.pdbx_description
1 polymer ?
#
loop_
_entity_poly.entity_id
_entity_poly.type
_entity_poly.pdbx_seq_one_letter_code
_entity_poly.pdbx_strand_id
1 'polypeptide(L)'
;DTLEDVKNLASKIYVIEKSIVDENNYSRHYHYMFTDKNNKSLIVEIEDGNLKVYENEYNIMTNSPSFTKHIRNLEKYLEKRELKGNIYTPTKRFIRAYIELENLKKNKFSEDNENILFNSLKKFTISKTDLANISEDSQNITLYYSVSNAKTLKYYLKYTNLENINSFSFDDFKNANSKVTVQFT
;
A
#
# COMPACT_ATOMS: atom_id res chain seq x y z
N ASP A 1 -16.45 13.92 4.22
CA ASP A 1 -15.57 12.75 4.28
C ASP A 1 -14.14 13.21 4.60
N THR A 2 -13.81 13.20 5.88
CA THR A 2 -12.53 13.66 6.43
C THR A 2 -11.86 12.52 7.20
N LEU A 3 -10.58 12.67 7.57
CA LEU A 3 -9.92 11.71 8.44
C LEU A 3 -10.56 11.68 9.84
N GLU A 4 -11.17 12.76 10.29
CA GLU A 4 -11.92 12.79 11.54
C GLU A 4 -13.19 11.94 11.46
N ASP A 5 -13.88 11.94 10.33
CA ASP A 5 -15.03 11.04 10.10
C ASP A 5 -14.59 9.58 10.16
N VAL A 6 -13.40 9.23 9.64
CA VAL A 6 -12.83 7.88 9.74
C VAL A 6 -12.59 7.49 11.19
N LYS A 7 -11.99 8.38 12.02
CA LYS A 7 -11.79 8.14 13.46
C LYS A 7 -13.11 7.91 14.18
N ASN A 8 -14.08 8.80 13.94
CA ASN A 8 -15.41 8.72 14.55
C ASN A 8 -16.17 7.45 14.16
N LEU A 9 -16.03 7.02 12.91
CA LEU A 9 -16.66 5.79 12.43
C LEU A 9 -15.98 4.55 12.99
N ALA A 10 -14.66 4.51 12.99
CA ALA A 10 -13.88 3.39 13.51
C ALA A 10 -14.21 3.09 14.97
N SER A 11 -14.45 4.12 15.81
CA SER A 11 -14.81 3.95 17.22
C SER A 11 -16.19 3.30 17.45
N LYS A 12 -17.02 3.24 16.41
CA LYS A 12 -18.40 2.70 16.47
C LYS A 12 -18.51 1.30 15.85
N ILE A 13 -17.44 0.80 15.22
CA ILE A 13 -17.43 -0.48 14.52
C ILE A 13 -16.69 -1.50 15.38
N TYR A 14 -17.34 -2.62 15.62
CA TYR A 14 -16.72 -3.82 16.18
C TYR A 14 -16.66 -4.89 15.08
N VAL A 15 -15.46 -5.39 14.81
CA VAL A 15 -15.24 -6.43 13.80
C VAL A 15 -15.33 -7.79 14.47
N ILE A 16 -16.36 -8.54 14.11
CA ILE A 16 -16.44 -9.94 14.51
C ILE A 16 -15.43 -10.71 13.65
N GLU A 17 -14.36 -11.16 14.27
CA GLU A 17 -13.43 -12.12 13.67
C GLU A 17 -14.10 -13.50 13.48
N LYS A 18 -15.09 -13.58 12.62
CA LYS A 18 -15.28 -14.85 11.92
C LYS A 18 -14.10 -14.95 10.99
N SER A 19 -13.16 -15.82 11.32
CA SER A 19 -12.11 -16.17 10.38
C SER A 19 -12.76 -16.44 9.03
N ILE A 20 -12.63 -15.52 8.09
CA ILE A 20 -12.79 -15.85 6.67
C ILE A 20 -11.58 -16.73 6.42
N VAL A 21 -11.71 -17.95 6.83
CA VAL A 21 -10.77 -19.02 6.54
C VAL A 21 -10.96 -19.22 5.05
N ASP A 22 -10.02 -18.75 4.24
CA ASP A 22 -9.99 -19.14 2.84
C ASP A 22 -9.76 -20.66 2.78
N GLU A 23 -9.88 -21.24 1.59
CA GLU A 23 -9.72 -22.68 1.35
C GLU A 23 -8.40 -23.25 1.90
N ASN A 24 -7.46 -22.39 2.31
CA ASN A 24 -6.13 -22.72 2.84
C ASN A 24 -5.97 -22.43 4.35
N ASN A 25 -7.05 -22.15 5.08
CA ASN A 25 -7.03 -21.85 6.53
C ASN A 25 -6.23 -20.59 6.94
N TYR A 26 -6.02 -19.62 6.07
CA TYR A 26 -5.35 -18.37 6.43
C TYR A 26 -6.34 -17.31 6.93
N SER A 27 -6.18 -16.87 8.18
CA SER A 27 -6.83 -15.66 8.70
C SER A 27 -6.21 -14.45 8.02
N ARG A 28 -7.00 -13.69 7.27
CA ARG A 28 -6.52 -12.47 6.59
C ARG A 28 -6.82 -11.26 7.48
N HIS A 29 -5.77 -10.71 8.07
CA HIS A 29 -5.84 -9.41 8.73
C HIS A 29 -5.55 -8.32 7.71
N TYR A 30 -6.52 -7.41 7.51
CA TYR A 30 -6.37 -6.29 6.60
C TYR A 30 -5.92 -5.05 7.38
N HIS A 31 -5.02 -4.30 6.76
CA HIS A 31 -4.64 -2.96 7.15
C HIS A 31 -5.25 -1.98 6.15
N TYR A 32 -5.76 -0.87 6.64
CA TYR A 32 -6.37 0.16 5.80
C TYR A 32 -5.61 1.45 5.97
N MET A 33 -5.36 2.15 4.87
CA MET A 33 -4.76 3.47 4.87
C MET A 33 -5.74 4.46 4.25
N PHE A 34 -6.01 5.53 4.97
CA PHE A 34 -6.84 6.65 4.52
C PHE A 34 -5.96 7.89 4.39
N THR A 35 -6.08 8.59 3.29
CA THR A 35 -5.30 9.82 3.02
C THR A 35 -6.25 10.94 2.65
N ASP A 36 -6.03 12.14 3.19
CA ASP A 36 -6.79 13.33 2.85
C ASP A 36 -6.07 14.22 1.81
N LYS A 37 -6.75 15.28 1.37
CA LYS A 37 -6.22 16.26 0.41
C LYS A 37 -5.03 17.08 0.95
N ASN A 38 -4.75 17.02 2.26
CA ASN A 38 -3.65 17.71 2.91
C ASN A 38 -2.43 16.79 3.10
N ASN A 39 -2.42 15.63 2.46
CA ASN A 39 -1.39 14.59 2.59
C ASN A 39 -1.24 14.05 4.02
N LYS A 40 -2.25 14.18 4.86
CA LYS A 40 -2.31 13.49 6.13
C LYS A 40 -2.88 12.08 5.92
N SER A 41 -2.39 11.12 6.68
CA SER A 41 -2.92 9.77 6.59
C SER A 41 -3.14 9.11 7.95
N LEU A 42 -4.07 8.16 7.96
CA LEU A 42 -4.35 7.28 9.07
C LEU A 42 -4.14 5.83 8.66
N ILE A 43 -3.66 5.01 9.58
CA ILE A 43 -3.73 3.56 9.49
C ILE A 43 -4.84 3.07 10.39
N VAL A 44 -5.66 2.15 9.87
CA VAL A 44 -6.69 1.46 10.65
C VAL A 44 -6.38 -0.03 10.60
N GLU A 45 -6.23 -0.61 11.77
CA GLU A 45 -5.95 -2.04 11.97
C GLU A 45 -7.00 -2.67 12.88
N ILE A 46 -7.22 -3.97 12.73
CA ILE A 46 -8.11 -4.73 13.60
C ILE A 46 -7.25 -5.35 14.70
N GLU A 47 -7.54 -4.98 15.94
CA GLU A 47 -6.90 -5.54 17.12
C GLU A 47 -7.99 -5.95 18.12
N ASP A 48 -8.05 -7.23 18.46
CA ASP A 48 -9.03 -7.79 19.42
C ASP A 48 -10.49 -7.39 19.10
N GLY A 49 -10.87 -7.44 17.80
CA GLY A 49 -12.19 -7.08 17.31
C GLY A 49 -12.46 -5.58 17.21
N ASN A 50 -11.56 -4.73 17.70
CA ASN A 50 -11.71 -3.28 17.64
C ASN A 50 -10.89 -2.70 16.50
N LEU A 51 -11.40 -1.62 15.88
CA LEU A 51 -10.62 -0.84 14.94
C LEU A 51 -9.71 0.14 15.68
N LYS A 52 -8.41 -0.08 15.60
CA LYS A 52 -7.40 0.84 16.13
C LYS A 52 -6.97 1.81 15.03
N VAL A 53 -6.94 3.08 15.37
CA VAL A 53 -6.59 4.16 14.43
C VAL A 53 -5.29 4.80 14.86
N TYR A 54 -4.35 4.91 13.92
CA TYR A 54 -3.03 5.49 14.14
C TYR A 54 -2.80 6.65 13.18
N GLU A 55 -2.27 7.76 13.67
CA GLU A 55 -1.72 8.83 12.83
C GLU A 55 -0.50 8.27 12.08
N ASN A 56 -0.45 8.50 10.77
CA ASN A 56 0.61 7.96 9.93
C ASN A 56 1.46 9.09 9.34
N GLU A 57 2.41 9.58 10.11
CA GLU A 57 3.32 10.67 9.71
C GLU A 57 4.25 10.28 8.54
N TYR A 58 4.48 8.99 8.36
CA TYR A 58 5.37 8.48 7.31
C TYR A 58 4.68 8.27 5.96
N ASN A 59 3.34 8.24 5.93
CA ASN A 59 2.55 7.95 4.73
C ASN A 59 2.90 6.60 4.07
N ILE A 60 3.19 5.59 4.88
CA ILE A 60 3.58 4.25 4.44
C ILE A 60 2.73 3.21 5.15
N MET A 61 2.34 2.18 4.41
CA MET A 61 1.68 1.00 4.95
C MET A 61 2.21 -0.26 4.27
N THR A 62 2.35 -1.34 5.03
CA THR A 62 2.63 -2.69 4.54
C THR A 62 1.80 -3.72 5.33
N ASN A 63 1.89 -4.99 4.94
CA ASN A 63 1.22 -6.08 5.65
C ASN A 63 1.74 -6.24 7.09
N SER A 64 1.17 -7.21 7.84
CA SER A 64 1.68 -7.60 9.16
C SER A 64 3.22 -7.59 9.26
N PRO A 65 3.78 -7.23 10.39
CA PRO A 65 3.14 -7.02 11.70
C PRO A 65 2.39 -5.69 11.81
N SER A 66 1.84 -5.38 13.02
CA SER A 66 1.10 -4.14 13.26
C SER A 66 1.94 -2.89 12.96
N PHE A 67 1.25 -1.79 12.69
CA PHE A 67 1.86 -0.49 12.38
C PHE A 67 2.85 -0.04 13.45
N THR A 68 2.50 -0.20 14.73
CA THR A 68 3.41 0.14 15.84
C THR A 68 4.72 -0.65 15.83
N LYS A 69 4.69 -1.93 15.41
CA LYS A 69 5.90 -2.73 15.24
C LYS A 69 6.73 -2.27 14.04
N HIS A 70 6.08 -1.84 12.95
CA HIS A 70 6.78 -1.24 11.81
C HIS A 70 7.52 0.03 12.22
N ILE A 71 6.87 0.93 12.98
CA ILE A 71 7.49 2.14 13.49
C ILE A 71 8.73 1.84 14.35
N ARG A 72 8.61 0.95 15.33
CA ARG A 72 9.77 0.54 16.16
C ARG A 72 10.94 -0.02 15.34
N ASN A 73 10.65 -0.76 14.27
CA ASN A 73 11.70 -1.27 13.39
C ASN A 73 12.31 -0.16 12.52
N LEU A 74 11.52 0.82 12.10
CA LEU A 74 12.02 2.00 11.40
C LEU A 74 12.95 2.83 12.31
N GLU A 75 12.55 3.08 13.55
CA GLU A 75 13.37 3.79 14.54
C GLU A 75 14.73 3.12 14.73
N LYS A 76 14.75 1.80 14.93
CA LYS A 76 16.00 1.02 15.02
C LYS A 76 16.85 1.15 13.75
N TYR A 77 16.23 1.16 12.58
CA TYR A 77 16.94 1.41 11.33
C TYR A 77 17.53 2.82 11.27
N LEU A 78 16.78 3.83 11.71
CA LEU A 78 17.25 5.23 11.71
C LEU A 78 18.46 5.44 12.62
N GLU A 79 18.53 4.71 13.75
CA GLU A 79 19.67 4.72 14.65
C GLU A 79 20.91 4.05 14.03
N LYS A 80 20.74 2.83 13.49
CA LYS A 80 21.86 1.97 13.06
C LYS A 80 22.20 2.07 11.58
N ARG A 81 21.25 2.51 10.75
CA ARG A 81 21.34 2.55 9.29
C ARG A 81 21.66 1.18 8.65
N GLU A 82 21.30 0.09 9.33
CA GLU A 82 21.53 -1.28 8.86
C GLU A 82 20.24 -1.95 8.43
N LEU A 83 20.21 -2.46 7.20
CA LEU A 83 19.12 -3.25 6.64
C LEU A 83 19.64 -4.64 6.25
N LYS A 84 19.67 -5.57 7.21
CA LYS A 84 20.16 -6.94 7.01
C LYS A 84 19.04 -7.95 6.78
N GLY A 85 19.34 -9.03 6.07
CA GLY A 85 18.45 -10.16 5.85
C GLY A 85 17.49 -9.98 4.67
N ASN A 86 16.42 -10.77 4.63
CA ASN A 86 15.46 -10.79 3.52
C ASN A 86 14.75 -9.44 3.36
N ILE A 87 15.02 -8.76 2.25
CA ILE A 87 14.48 -7.42 1.93
C ILE A 87 13.01 -7.43 1.53
N TYR A 88 12.42 -8.57 1.25
CA TYR A 88 11.04 -8.73 0.81
C TYR A 88 10.03 -8.90 1.96
N THR A 89 10.52 -9.04 3.20
CA THR A 89 9.62 -9.08 4.36
C THR A 89 8.85 -7.77 4.50
N PRO A 90 7.60 -7.78 5.02
CA PRO A 90 6.81 -6.56 5.17
C PRO A 90 7.53 -5.46 5.96
N THR A 91 8.24 -5.82 7.03
CA THR A 91 9.03 -4.87 7.84
C THR A 91 10.15 -4.22 7.02
N LYS A 92 10.87 -5.00 6.20
CA LYS A 92 11.94 -4.45 5.36
C LYS A 92 11.38 -3.63 4.20
N ARG A 93 10.23 -4.04 3.64
CA ARG A 93 9.52 -3.24 2.63
C ARG A 93 9.07 -1.90 3.20
N PHE A 94 8.60 -1.85 4.46
CA PHE A 94 8.24 -0.60 5.14
C PHE A 94 9.44 0.36 5.21
N ILE A 95 10.60 -0.12 5.68
CA ILE A 95 11.83 0.68 5.77
C ILE A 95 12.31 1.13 4.37
N ARG A 96 12.27 0.25 3.37
CA ARG A 96 12.63 0.58 1.99
C ARG A 96 11.70 1.63 1.39
N ALA A 97 10.39 1.55 1.69
CA ALA A 97 9.42 2.55 1.26
C ALA A 97 9.71 3.93 1.89
N TYR A 98 10.09 3.96 3.17
CA TYR A 98 10.54 5.17 3.84
C TYR A 98 11.76 5.78 3.12
N ILE A 99 12.78 4.99 2.85
CA ILE A 99 14.00 5.44 2.14
C ILE A 99 13.63 6.01 0.77
N GLU A 100 12.76 5.32 0.03
CA GLU A 100 12.36 5.74 -1.32
C GLU A 100 11.55 7.04 -1.30
N LEU A 101 10.60 7.19 -0.37
CA LEU A 101 9.86 8.44 -0.21
C LEU A 101 10.76 9.62 0.15
N GLU A 102 11.73 9.42 1.05
CA GLU A 102 12.69 10.46 1.40
C GLU A 102 13.57 10.86 0.19
N ASN A 103 13.95 9.91 -0.65
CA ASN A 103 14.68 10.18 -1.88
C ASN A 103 13.82 10.97 -2.89
N LEU A 104 12.55 10.61 -3.05
CA LEU A 104 11.62 11.34 -3.92
C LEU A 104 11.43 12.78 -3.44
N LYS A 105 11.24 13.01 -2.14
CA LYS A 105 11.11 14.35 -1.56
C LYS A 105 12.35 15.22 -1.83
N LYS A 106 13.56 14.66 -1.66
CA LYS A 106 14.82 15.39 -1.90
C LYS A 106 15.00 15.79 -3.36
N ASN A 107 14.56 14.98 -4.29
CA ASN A 107 14.73 15.21 -5.72
C ASN A 107 13.67 16.14 -6.34
N LYS A 108 12.92 16.88 -5.52
CA LYS A 108 11.84 17.80 -5.96
C LYS A 108 10.95 17.14 -7.02
N PHE A 109 10.40 16.02 -6.65
CA PHE A 109 9.49 15.27 -7.50
C PHE A 109 8.41 16.17 -8.09
N SER A 110 8.26 16.15 -9.42
CA SER A 110 7.14 16.79 -10.10
C SER A 110 5.90 15.88 -9.97
N GLU A 111 4.82 16.41 -9.43
CA GLU A 111 3.56 15.69 -9.22
C GLU A 111 2.95 15.11 -10.51
N ASP A 112 3.39 15.59 -11.68
CA ASP A 112 2.86 15.20 -12.99
C ASP A 112 3.70 14.11 -13.67
N ASN A 113 4.64 13.48 -12.96
CA ASN A 113 5.51 12.47 -13.56
C ASN A 113 5.23 11.07 -12.97
N GLU A 114 4.14 10.45 -13.42
CA GLU A 114 3.73 9.11 -13.01
C GLU A 114 4.81 8.05 -13.28
N ASN A 115 5.63 8.22 -14.31
CA ASN A 115 6.72 7.30 -14.63
C ASN A 115 7.74 7.20 -13.50
N ILE A 116 8.04 8.30 -12.79
CA ILE A 116 8.95 8.27 -11.65
C ILE A 116 8.34 7.41 -10.53
N LEU A 117 7.03 7.55 -10.26
CA LEU A 117 6.34 6.74 -9.27
C LEU A 117 6.32 5.25 -9.66
N PHE A 118 6.05 4.92 -10.92
CA PHE A 118 6.10 3.53 -11.38
C PHE A 118 7.52 2.95 -11.30
N ASN A 119 8.56 3.72 -11.61
CA ASN A 119 9.95 3.30 -11.43
C ASN A 119 10.30 3.07 -9.96
N SER A 120 9.76 3.88 -9.05
CA SER A 120 9.92 3.68 -7.61
C SER A 120 9.17 2.43 -7.15
N LEU A 121 7.93 2.21 -7.57
CA LEU A 121 7.14 1.02 -7.23
C LEU A 121 7.79 -0.26 -7.78
N LYS A 122 8.41 -0.22 -8.95
CA LYS A 122 9.12 -1.35 -9.54
C LYS A 122 10.22 -1.91 -8.62
N LYS A 123 10.82 -1.09 -7.75
CA LYS A 123 11.83 -1.53 -6.78
C LYS A 123 11.25 -2.49 -5.71
N PHE A 124 9.93 -2.55 -5.58
CA PHE A 124 9.21 -3.42 -4.65
C PHE A 124 8.61 -4.66 -5.31
N THR A 125 8.87 -4.85 -6.59
CA THR A 125 8.39 -6.03 -7.33
C THR A 125 8.96 -7.30 -6.72
N ILE A 126 8.09 -8.29 -6.58
CA ILE A 126 8.48 -9.66 -6.28
C ILE A 126 8.20 -10.46 -7.56
N SER A 127 9.24 -10.89 -8.24
CA SER A 127 9.17 -11.73 -9.43
C SER A 127 9.12 -13.22 -9.06
N LYS A 128 8.84 -14.09 -10.03
CA LYS A 128 8.95 -15.54 -9.84
C LYS A 128 10.37 -15.95 -9.46
N THR A 129 11.38 -15.30 -10.01
CA THR A 129 12.80 -15.57 -9.70
C THR A 129 13.14 -15.16 -8.27
N ASP A 130 12.57 -14.03 -7.78
CA ASP A 130 12.77 -13.60 -6.40
C ASP A 130 12.15 -14.58 -5.41
N LEU A 131 10.98 -15.16 -5.75
CA LEU A 131 10.33 -16.17 -4.90
C LEU A 131 11.21 -17.39 -4.66
N ALA A 132 11.88 -17.89 -5.67
CA ALA A 132 12.78 -19.02 -5.55
C ALA A 132 13.90 -18.79 -4.52
N ASN A 133 14.25 -17.52 -4.27
CA ASN A 133 15.26 -17.11 -3.30
C ASN A 133 14.70 -16.76 -1.91
N ILE A 134 13.36 -16.63 -1.76
CA ILE A 134 12.73 -16.18 -0.51
C ILE A 134 12.29 -17.35 0.37
N SER A 135 11.52 -18.28 -0.16
CA SER A 135 11.14 -19.56 0.46
C SER A 135 10.34 -20.42 -0.53
N GLU A 136 10.37 -21.72 -0.36
CA GLU A 136 9.59 -22.68 -1.18
C GLU A 136 8.07 -22.51 -1.03
N ASP A 137 7.61 -21.93 0.10
CA ASP A 137 6.18 -21.74 0.41
C ASP A 137 5.58 -20.41 -0.04
N SER A 138 6.38 -19.48 -0.53
CA SER A 138 5.87 -18.15 -0.93
C SER A 138 5.47 -18.13 -2.40
N GLN A 139 4.16 -18.07 -2.69
CA GLN A 139 3.63 -18.01 -4.06
C GLN A 139 3.19 -16.60 -4.50
N ASN A 140 3.41 -15.58 -3.68
CA ASN A 140 2.88 -14.24 -3.92
C ASN A 140 3.84 -13.39 -4.77
N ILE A 141 3.56 -13.29 -6.06
CA ILE A 141 4.24 -12.36 -6.99
C ILE A 141 3.48 -11.04 -7.09
N THR A 142 4.19 -9.99 -7.47
CA THR A 142 3.56 -8.72 -7.82
C THR A 142 2.91 -8.82 -9.19
N LEU A 143 1.59 -8.65 -9.27
CA LEU A 143 0.83 -8.70 -10.51
C LEU A 143 0.73 -7.33 -11.19
N TYR A 144 0.56 -6.28 -10.41
CA TYR A 144 0.38 -4.91 -10.91
C TYR A 144 0.80 -3.87 -9.87
N TYR A 145 0.97 -2.65 -10.34
CA TYR A 145 1.11 -1.44 -9.54
C TYR A 145 -0.01 -0.47 -9.89
N SER A 146 -0.38 0.35 -8.92
CA SER A 146 -1.31 1.45 -9.16
C SER A 146 -0.81 2.75 -8.56
N VAL A 147 -1.17 3.86 -9.20
CA VAL A 147 -0.90 5.21 -8.74
C VAL A 147 -2.20 6.01 -8.87
N SER A 148 -2.58 6.72 -7.81
CA SER A 148 -3.71 7.64 -7.83
C SER A 148 -3.21 9.07 -7.69
N ASN A 149 -3.63 9.95 -8.60
CA ASN A 149 -3.38 11.38 -8.49
C ASN A 149 -4.65 12.07 -7.96
N ALA A 150 -4.64 12.43 -6.67
CA ALA A 150 -5.78 13.03 -6.02
C ALA A 150 -6.12 14.46 -6.53
N LYS A 151 -5.16 15.16 -7.15
CA LYS A 151 -5.36 16.49 -7.70
C LYS A 151 -6.09 16.45 -9.05
N THR A 152 -5.68 15.52 -9.92
CA THR A 152 -6.28 15.34 -11.25
C THR A 152 -7.41 14.30 -11.26
N LEU A 153 -7.65 13.62 -10.14
CA LEU A 153 -8.63 12.53 -9.97
C LEU A 153 -8.42 11.39 -10.98
N LYS A 154 -7.17 11.14 -11.34
CA LYS A 154 -6.78 10.07 -12.24
C LYS A 154 -6.21 8.89 -11.48
N TYR A 155 -6.53 7.72 -11.96
CA TYR A 155 -6.00 6.45 -11.51
C TYR A 155 -5.18 5.83 -12.63
N TYR A 156 -3.99 5.35 -12.32
CA TYR A 156 -3.08 4.72 -13.26
C TYR A 156 -2.81 3.30 -12.80
N LEU A 157 -2.78 2.37 -13.74
CA LEU A 157 -2.54 0.95 -13.50
C LEU A 157 -1.52 0.41 -14.49
N LYS A 158 -0.54 -0.31 -14.00
CA LYS A 158 0.46 -1.03 -14.80
C LYS A 158 0.56 -2.46 -14.32
N TYR A 159 0.29 -3.41 -15.20
CA TYR A 159 0.58 -4.81 -14.96
C TYR A 159 2.07 -5.11 -15.17
N THR A 160 2.62 -6.04 -14.38
CA THR A 160 4.06 -6.37 -14.43
C THR A 160 4.47 -7.07 -15.73
N ASN A 161 3.53 -7.71 -16.41
CA ASN A 161 3.71 -8.41 -17.68
C ASN A 161 3.29 -7.59 -18.91
N LEU A 162 2.85 -6.33 -18.75
CA LEU A 162 2.48 -5.42 -19.83
C LEU A 162 3.40 -4.20 -19.83
N GLU A 163 3.67 -3.63 -21.00
CA GLU A 163 4.53 -2.44 -21.10
C GLU A 163 3.77 -1.15 -20.81
N ASN A 164 2.49 -1.10 -21.17
CA ASN A 164 1.67 0.09 -21.11
C ASN A 164 1.20 0.43 -19.68
N ILE A 165 1.12 1.73 -19.41
CA ILE A 165 0.41 2.28 -18.26
C ILE A 165 -0.98 2.68 -18.74
N ASN A 166 -2.01 2.08 -18.15
CA ASN A 166 -3.40 2.43 -18.42
C ASN A 166 -3.86 3.48 -17.40
N SER A 167 -4.62 4.47 -17.86
CA SER A 167 -5.18 5.49 -16.97
C SER A 167 -6.66 5.67 -17.19
N PHE A 168 -7.37 6.01 -16.12
CA PHE A 168 -8.79 6.35 -16.15
C PHE A 168 -9.13 7.31 -15.01
N SER A 169 -10.23 8.03 -15.19
CA SER A 169 -10.79 8.96 -14.23
C SER A 169 -12.28 8.68 -14.01
N PHE A 170 -12.90 9.33 -13.02
CA PHE A 170 -14.36 9.24 -12.88
C PHE A 170 -15.10 9.82 -14.08
N ASP A 171 -14.53 10.80 -14.79
CA ASP A 171 -15.14 11.39 -15.97
C ASP A 171 -15.31 10.40 -17.12
N ASP A 172 -14.45 9.41 -17.22
CA ASP A 172 -14.54 8.36 -18.26
C ASP A 172 -15.80 7.50 -18.07
N PHE A 173 -16.39 7.49 -16.88
CA PHE A 173 -17.52 6.66 -16.49
C PHE A 173 -18.78 7.45 -16.12
N LYS A 174 -18.76 8.78 -16.16
CA LYS A 174 -19.88 9.63 -15.72
C LYS A 174 -21.23 9.36 -16.42
N ASN A 175 -21.19 8.83 -17.65
CA ASN A 175 -22.38 8.47 -18.43
C ASN A 175 -22.69 6.97 -18.36
N ALA A 176 -21.97 6.21 -17.56
CA ALA A 176 -22.20 4.77 -17.44
C ALA A 176 -23.44 4.50 -16.56
N ASN A 177 -24.48 3.90 -17.13
CA ASN A 177 -25.69 3.52 -16.43
C ASN A 177 -25.64 2.08 -15.86
N SER A 178 -24.52 1.39 -16.05
CA SER A 178 -24.30 0.00 -15.63
C SER A 178 -22.82 -0.25 -15.37
N LYS A 179 -22.51 -1.48 -14.91
CA LYS A 179 -21.13 -1.94 -14.71
C LYS A 179 -20.32 -1.81 -16.01
N VAL A 180 -19.21 -1.12 -15.94
CA VAL A 180 -18.22 -1.02 -17.03
C VAL A 180 -17.07 -2.00 -16.74
N THR A 181 -16.69 -2.78 -17.75
CA THR A 181 -15.50 -3.64 -17.69
C THR A 181 -14.45 -3.07 -18.64
N VAL A 182 -13.28 -2.79 -18.12
CA VAL A 182 -12.15 -2.29 -18.90
C VAL A 182 -11.17 -3.44 -19.12
N GLN A 183 -10.81 -3.71 -20.38
CA GLN A 183 -9.73 -4.62 -20.73
C GLN A 183 -8.42 -3.83 -20.86
N PHE A 184 -7.38 -4.33 -20.21
CA PHE A 184 -6.03 -3.75 -20.30
C PHE A 184 -5.21 -4.57 -21.30
N THR A 185 -4.56 -3.87 -22.23
CA THR A 185 -3.70 -4.44 -23.28
C THR A 185 -2.24 -3.99 -23.09
#